data_1ba22df125a094a643c507ab73bc9add
#
_entry.id   1ba22df125a094a643c507ab73bc9add
#
_cell.length_a   1.000
_cell.length_b   1.000
_cell.length_c   1.000
_cell.angle_alpha   90.00
_cell.angle_beta   90.00
_cell.angle_gamma   90.00
#
_symmetry.space_group_name_H-M   'P 1'
#
loop_
_entity.id
_entity.type
_entity.pdbx_description
1 polymer ?
#
loop_
_entity_poly.entity_id
_entity_poly.type
_entity_poly.pdbx_seq_one_letter_code
_entity_poly.pdbx_strand_id
1 'polypeptide(L)'
;MSRVLIFGAGGFVGSYLCKEFLNNGYKVSGTDKGEGSALPSEVDFYKTDLMQADEVKKLIGQIQPDIIVNLAAISSVGASWNMPQTTMAINVIGALNIMEAARKSEQKPRILFVGSSEEYVISENPLDENTQLNANNPYGISKVTQEQLAKLYREQYGLKIYCVRPFNHTGIGQRDTFVLPSFCKQVAEIDKSGKDGKIQVGNLKVKRDFSHVKDVVRAYR
;
A
#
# COMPACT_ATOMS: atom_id res chain seq x y z
N MET A 1 2.12 -14.58 20.86
CA MET A 1 1.35 -13.58 20.07
C MET A 1 2.23 -13.21 18.89
N SER A 2 1.75 -13.37 17.65
CA SER A 2 2.52 -13.03 16.45
C SER A 2 2.67 -11.53 16.32
N ARG A 3 3.86 -11.10 15.89
CA ARG A 3 4.24 -9.68 15.71
C ARG A 3 4.13 -9.31 14.24
N VAL A 4 3.43 -8.23 13.95
CA VAL A 4 3.37 -7.68 12.59
C VAL A 4 3.98 -6.28 12.56
N LEU A 5 4.76 -6.00 11.53
CA LEU A 5 5.31 -4.67 11.21
C LEU A 5 4.70 -4.18 9.91
N ILE A 6 4.04 -3.01 9.95
CA ILE A 6 3.35 -2.41 8.81
C ILE A 6 4.08 -1.14 8.40
N PHE A 7 4.71 -1.14 7.22
CA PHE A 7 5.25 0.06 6.57
C PHE A 7 4.12 0.81 5.86
N GLY A 8 4.06 2.13 6.03
CA GLY A 8 2.96 2.96 5.54
C GLY A 8 1.71 2.90 6.45
N ALA A 9 1.91 2.61 7.73
CA ALA A 9 0.84 2.48 8.72
C ALA A 9 0.01 3.76 8.89
N GLY A 10 0.62 4.94 8.77
CA GLY A 10 -0.05 6.24 8.86
C GLY A 10 -0.95 6.57 7.67
N GLY A 11 -0.91 5.77 6.60
CA GLY A 11 -1.74 5.94 5.41
C GLY A 11 -3.19 5.45 5.59
N PHE A 12 -4.04 5.72 4.58
CA PHE A 12 -5.45 5.32 4.57
C PHE A 12 -5.63 3.82 4.82
N VAL A 13 -5.01 2.96 4.02
CA VAL A 13 -5.12 1.49 4.17
C VAL A 13 -4.42 1.02 5.45
N GLY A 14 -3.30 1.66 5.80
CA GLY A 14 -2.49 1.30 6.98
C GLY A 14 -3.28 1.38 8.28
N SER A 15 -4.08 2.43 8.47
CA SER A 15 -4.92 2.59 9.66
C SER A 15 -5.97 1.48 9.80
N TYR A 16 -6.58 1.05 8.68
CA TYR A 16 -7.52 -0.07 8.68
C TYR A 16 -6.83 -1.41 8.94
N LEU A 17 -5.64 -1.60 8.34
CA LEU A 17 -4.87 -2.84 8.50
C LEU A 17 -4.37 -3.00 9.93
N CYS A 18 -3.91 -1.92 10.57
CA CYS A 18 -3.53 -1.95 11.99
C CYS A 18 -4.71 -2.43 12.86
N LYS A 19 -5.91 -1.86 12.67
CA LYS A 19 -7.13 -2.28 13.38
C LYS A 19 -7.48 -3.74 13.09
N GLU A 20 -7.37 -4.19 11.84
CA GLU A 20 -7.66 -5.57 11.45
C GLU A 20 -6.74 -6.55 12.17
N PHE A 21 -5.43 -6.29 12.23
CA PHE A 21 -4.49 -7.14 12.96
C PHE A 21 -4.69 -7.11 14.48
N LEU A 22 -4.93 -5.94 15.07
CA LEU A 22 -5.22 -5.81 16.52
C LEU A 22 -6.46 -6.61 16.92
N ASN A 23 -7.55 -6.48 16.15
CA ASN A 23 -8.80 -7.20 16.40
C ASN A 23 -8.66 -8.73 16.31
N ASN A 24 -7.61 -9.20 15.65
CA ASN A 24 -7.30 -10.62 15.50
C ASN A 24 -6.13 -11.09 16.38
N GLY A 25 -5.80 -10.33 17.41
CA GLY A 25 -4.87 -10.75 18.46
C GLY A 25 -3.39 -10.69 18.10
N TYR A 26 -3.00 -9.86 17.13
CA TYR A 26 -1.59 -9.63 16.81
C TYR A 26 -1.02 -8.48 17.64
N LYS A 27 0.28 -8.53 17.93
CA LYS A 27 1.03 -7.35 18.37
C LYS A 27 1.42 -6.53 17.12
N VAL A 28 0.94 -5.29 17.06
CA VAL A 28 1.09 -4.44 15.86
C VAL A 28 2.11 -3.35 16.09
N SER A 29 3.11 -3.31 15.23
CA SER A 29 4.04 -2.19 15.07
C SER A 29 3.79 -1.52 13.73
N GLY A 30 3.65 -0.20 13.74
CA GLY A 30 3.45 0.62 12.55
C GLY A 30 4.62 1.55 12.32
N THR A 31 4.96 1.79 11.05
CA THR A 31 5.96 2.79 10.69
C THR A 31 5.55 3.61 9.49
N ASP A 32 5.92 4.88 9.51
CA ASP A 32 5.72 5.83 8.42
C ASP A 32 6.80 6.92 8.50
N LYS A 33 7.01 7.66 7.42
CA LYS A 33 7.84 8.87 7.40
C LYS A 33 7.16 10.05 8.10
N GLY A 34 5.82 10.09 8.06
CA GLY A 34 4.96 11.08 8.73
C GLY A 34 4.69 10.73 10.19
N GLU A 35 3.71 11.43 10.75
CA GLU A 35 3.23 11.20 12.11
C GLU A 35 2.16 10.10 12.15
N GLY A 36 2.19 9.26 13.20
CA GLY A 36 1.21 8.18 13.39
C GLY A 36 -0.09 8.58 14.09
N SER A 37 -0.43 9.87 14.09
CA SER A 37 -1.50 10.45 14.93
C SER A 37 -2.91 9.88 14.73
N ALA A 38 -3.18 9.22 13.60
CA ALA A 38 -4.49 8.60 13.31
C ALA A 38 -4.55 7.10 13.65
N LEU A 39 -3.49 6.54 14.24
CA LEU A 39 -3.43 5.12 14.58
C LEU A 39 -4.07 4.84 15.94
N PRO A 40 -4.60 3.60 16.17
CA PRO A 40 -4.98 3.15 17.50
C PRO A 40 -3.82 3.26 18.49
N SER A 41 -4.13 3.56 19.76
CA SER A 41 -3.13 3.71 20.83
C SER A 41 -2.33 2.42 21.12
N GLU A 42 -2.89 1.27 20.74
CA GLU A 42 -2.28 -0.05 20.92
C GLU A 42 -1.21 -0.37 19.87
N VAL A 43 -1.05 0.49 18.85
CA VAL A 43 0.00 0.34 17.84
C VAL A 43 1.30 0.96 18.31
N ASP A 44 2.35 0.16 18.43
CA ASP A 44 3.71 0.67 18.66
C ASP A 44 4.17 1.42 17.39
N PHE A 45 4.16 2.75 17.38
CA PHE A 45 4.51 3.54 16.19
C PHE A 45 5.99 3.97 16.21
N TYR A 46 6.63 3.84 15.04
CA TYR A 46 8.01 4.23 14.78
C TYR A 46 8.09 5.16 13.57
N LYS A 47 8.71 6.32 13.72
CA LYS A 47 8.98 7.20 12.58
C LYS A 47 10.24 6.72 11.87
N THR A 48 10.11 6.27 10.62
CA THR A 48 11.22 5.69 9.84
C THR A 48 11.07 6.08 8.37
N ASP A 49 12.16 6.52 7.75
CA ASP A 49 12.21 6.71 6.31
C ASP A 49 12.63 5.40 5.63
N LEU A 50 11.74 4.84 4.80
CA LEU A 50 11.99 3.61 4.04
C LEU A 50 13.23 3.70 3.13
N MET A 51 13.63 4.92 2.76
CA MET A 51 14.84 5.17 1.96
C MET A 51 16.14 5.03 2.75
N GLN A 52 16.08 5.00 4.09
CA GLN A 52 17.23 4.83 4.97
C GLN A 52 17.41 3.35 5.31
N ALA A 53 18.24 2.64 4.53
CA ALA A 53 18.42 1.18 4.65
C ALA A 53 18.82 0.74 6.07
N ASP A 54 19.66 1.51 6.75
CA ASP A 54 20.13 1.20 8.11
C ASP A 54 19.00 1.38 9.14
N GLU A 55 18.11 2.39 8.98
CA GLU A 55 16.95 2.55 9.84
C GLU A 55 15.99 1.38 9.68
N VAL A 56 15.68 0.99 8.43
CA VAL A 56 14.83 -0.18 8.13
C VAL A 56 15.40 -1.45 8.75
N LYS A 57 16.71 -1.69 8.58
CA LYS A 57 17.41 -2.84 9.16
C LYS A 57 17.35 -2.84 10.69
N LYS A 58 17.62 -1.68 11.31
CA LYS A 58 17.57 -1.51 12.77
C LYS A 58 16.15 -1.79 13.29
N LEU A 59 15.13 -1.22 12.65
CA LEU A 59 13.73 -1.40 13.03
C LEU A 59 13.30 -2.86 12.97
N ILE A 60 13.58 -3.56 11.86
CA ILE A 60 13.26 -4.99 11.70
C ILE A 60 14.02 -5.82 12.74
N GLY A 61 15.28 -5.52 13.01
CA GLY A 61 16.10 -6.21 14.02
C GLY A 61 15.58 -5.98 15.45
N GLN A 62 15.08 -4.79 15.76
CA GLN A 62 14.51 -4.44 17.06
C GLN A 62 13.16 -5.13 17.30
N ILE A 63 12.26 -5.10 16.32
CA ILE A 63 10.90 -5.64 16.43
C ILE A 63 10.89 -7.16 16.30
N GLN A 64 11.79 -7.69 15.45
CA GLN A 64 11.81 -9.11 15.06
C GLN A 64 10.41 -9.62 14.65
N PRO A 65 9.79 -9.02 13.60
CA PRO A 65 8.42 -9.34 13.24
C PRO A 65 8.31 -10.75 12.64
N ASP A 66 7.16 -11.40 12.85
CA ASP A 66 6.79 -12.65 12.17
C ASP A 66 6.24 -12.35 10.77
N ILE A 67 5.62 -11.16 10.63
CA ILE A 67 4.99 -10.68 9.40
C ILE A 67 5.41 -9.25 9.14
N ILE A 68 5.75 -8.94 7.90
CA ILE A 68 5.94 -7.56 7.40
C ILE A 68 4.89 -7.31 6.31
N VAL A 69 4.20 -6.17 6.39
CA VAL A 69 3.33 -5.70 5.31
C VAL A 69 3.85 -4.36 4.82
N ASN A 70 4.13 -4.26 3.51
CA ASN A 70 4.56 -3.00 2.90
C ASN A 70 3.41 -2.35 2.12
N LEU A 71 2.83 -1.30 2.72
CA LEU A 71 1.88 -0.39 2.09
C LEU A 71 2.54 0.93 1.67
N ALA A 72 3.79 1.18 2.10
CA ALA A 72 4.48 2.44 1.82
C ALA A 72 4.81 2.55 0.34
N ALA A 73 4.24 3.55 -0.31
CA ALA A 73 4.44 3.82 -1.73
C ALA A 73 3.94 5.21 -2.12
N ILE A 74 4.44 5.75 -3.21
CA ILE A 74 3.70 6.73 -3.99
C ILE A 74 2.68 5.95 -4.81
N SER A 75 1.39 6.06 -4.44
CA SER A 75 0.30 5.20 -4.94
C SER A 75 -0.61 5.88 -5.98
N SER A 76 -0.38 7.14 -6.29
CA SER A 76 -1.16 7.88 -7.29
C SER A 76 -0.49 7.82 -8.66
N VAL A 77 -1.21 7.33 -9.67
CA VAL A 77 -0.76 7.35 -11.08
C VAL A 77 -0.44 8.78 -11.51
N GLY A 78 -1.33 9.75 -11.23
CA GLY A 78 -1.09 11.16 -11.57
C GLY A 78 0.17 11.73 -10.91
N ALA A 79 0.40 11.46 -9.63
CA ALA A 79 1.60 11.90 -8.93
C ALA A 79 2.88 11.24 -9.51
N SER A 80 2.79 9.99 -9.95
CA SER A 80 3.95 9.28 -10.51
C SER A 80 4.46 9.89 -11.82
N TRP A 81 3.59 10.49 -12.61
CA TRP A 81 4.00 11.25 -13.82
C TRP A 81 4.75 12.54 -13.48
N ASN A 82 4.37 13.19 -12.38
CA ASN A 82 5.04 14.43 -11.94
C ASN A 82 6.37 14.17 -11.22
N MET A 83 6.52 12.98 -10.59
CA MET A 83 7.68 12.62 -9.77
C MET A 83 8.16 11.19 -10.09
N PRO A 84 8.53 10.85 -11.33
CA PRO A 84 8.84 9.46 -11.69
C PRO A 84 10.07 8.92 -10.96
N GLN A 85 11.14 9.70 -10.81
CA GLN A 85 12.34 9.26 -10.08
C GLN A 85 12.03 8.97 -8.61
N THR A 86 11.29 9.85 -7.95
CA THR A 86 10.89 9.66 -6.55
C THR A 86 9.97 8.45 -6.40
N THR A 87 9.06 8.23 -7.35
CA THR A 87 8.19 7.05 -7.39
C THR A 87 9.01 5.77 -7.48
N MET A 88 9.97 5.69 -8.41
CA MET A 88 10.86 4.54 -8.53
C MET A 88 11.71 4.35 -7.27
N ALA A 89 12.29 5.41 -6.74
CA ALA A 89 13.10 5.33 -5.53
C ALA A 89 12.30 4.75 -4.34
N ILE A 90 11.15 5.34 -4.01
CA ILE A 90 10.36 4.90 -2.86
C ILE A 90 9.79 3.50 -3.09
N ASN A 91 9.17 3.24 -4.24
CA ASN A 91 8.44 1.99 -4.46
C ASN A 91 9.38 0.80 -4.72
N VAL A 92 10.54 1.02 -5.33
CA VAL A 92 11.48 -0.05 -5.69
C VAL A 92 12.61 -0.15 -4.68
N ILE A 93 13.39 0.94 -4.47
CA ILE A 93 14.53 0.89 -3.54
C ILE A 93 14.04 0.74 -2.10
N GLY A 94 12.94 1.40 -1.73
CA GLY A 94 12.34 1.21 -0.40
C GLY A 94 11.93 -0.25 -0.16
N ALA A 95 11.29 -0.90 -1.14
CA ALA A 95 10.95 -2.32 -1.04
C ALA A 95 12.20 -3.22 -0.97
N LEU A 96 13.25 -2.88 -1.72
CA LEU A 96 14.53 -3.58 -1.68
C LEU A 96 15.19 -3.48 -0.30
N ASN A 97 15.12 -2.32 0.37
CA ASN A 97 15.61 -2.15 1.73
C ASN A 97 14.91 -3.09 2.73
N ILE A 98 13.59 -3.28 2.58
CA ILE A 98 12.85 -4.26 3.40
C ILE A 98 13.33 -5.69 3.10
N MET A 99 13.45 -6.07 1.82
CA MET A 99 13.90 -7.40 1.42
C MET A 99 15.31 -7.71 1.94
N GLU A 100 16.25 -6.75 1.81
CA GLU A 100 17.63 -6.91 2.30
C GLU A 100 17.68 -7.00 3.84
N ALA A 101 16.90 -6.21 4.55
CA ALA A 101 16.82 -6.28 6.00
C ALA A 101 16.23 -7.63 6.46
N ALA A 102 15.14 -8.08 5.81
CA ALA A 102 14.53 -9.37 6.11
C ALA A 102 15.45 -10.56 5.77
N ARG A 103 16.20 -10.47 4.67
CA ARG A 103 17.18 -11.48 4.28
C ARG A 103 18.28 -11.67 5.33
N LYS A 104 18.69 -10.58 5.97
CA LYS A 104 19.72 -10.55 7.02
C LYS A 104 19.15 -10.79 8.43
N SER A 105 17.82 -10.78 8.59
CA SER A 105 17.17 -11.05 9.88
C SER A 105 17.21 -12.54 10.23
N GLU A 106 17.44 -12.86 11.51
CA GLU A 106 17.37 -14.24 12.01
C GLU A 106 15.95 -14.80 11.95
N GLN A 107 14.94 -13.96 12.21
CA GLN A 107 13.52 -14.33 12.27
C GLN A 107 12.93 -14.78 10.92
N LYS A 108 13.50 -14.33 9.78
CA LYS A 108 12.98 -14.62 8.44
C LYS A 108 11.47 -14.39 8.31
N PRO A 109 10.97 -13.16 8.42
CA PRO A 109 9.55 -12.86 8.42
C PRO A 109 8.87 -13.26 7.10
N ARG A 110 7.56 -13.53 7.17
CA ARG A 110 6.71 -13.53 5.97
C ARG A 110 6.47 -12.08 5.55
N ILE A 111 6.56 -11.80 4.27
CA ILE A 111 6.45 -10.43 3.74
C ILE A 111 5.29 -10.38 2.76
N LEU A 112 4.40 -9.42 2.92
CA LEU A 112 3.39 -9.05 1.94
C LEU A 112 3.77 -7.73 1.29
N PHE A 113 4.00 -7.75 -0.02
CA PHE A 113 4.10 -6.56 -0.85
C PHE A 113 2.78 -6.27 -1.54
N VAL A 114 2.29 -5.04 -1.37
CA VAL A 114 1.09 -4.57 -2.04
C VAL A 114 1.47 -3.92 -3.36
N GLY A 115 1.10 -4.59 -4.43
CA GLY A 115 1.21 -4.15 -5.81
C GLY A 115 0.00 -3.31 -6.25
N SER A 116 -0.48 -3.51 -7.47
CA SER A 116 -1.61 -2.77 -8.03
C SER A 116 -2.19 -3.45 -9.27
N SER A 117 -3.47 -3.26 -9.54
CA SER A 117 -4.06 -3.59 -10.84
C SER A 117 -3.46 -2.79 -12.01
N GLU A 118 -2.77 -1.67 -11.74
CA GLU A 118 -2.01 -0.90 -12.75
C GLU A 118 -0.78 -1.65 -13.31
N GLU A 119 -0.48 -2.83 -12.79
CA GLU A 119 0.55 -3.74 -13.32
C GLU A 119 0.09 -4.49 -14.56
N TYR A 120 -1.23 -4.72 -14.69
CA TYR A 120 -1.80 -5.48 -15.80
C TYR A 120 -1.83 -4.70 -17.12
N VAL A 121 -1.83 -5.46 -18.22
CA VAL A 121 -2.24 -4.92 -19.51
C VAL A 121 -3.70 -4.44 -19.43
N ILE A 122 -4.01 -3.32 -20.08
CA ILE A 122 -5.39 -2.85 -20.19
C ILE A 122 -6.20 -3.89 -20.97
N SER A 123 -7.29 -4.37 -20.40
CA SER A 123 -8.17 -5.40 -20.98
C SER A 123 -9.63 -5.11 -20.68
N GLU A 124 -10.51 -5.49 -21.58
CA GLU A 124 -11.97 -5.53 -21.36
C GLU A 124 -12.41 -6.88 -20.75
N ASN A 125 -11.55 -7.89 -20.80
CA ASN A 125 -11.79 -9.19 -20.20
C ASN A 125 -11.49 -9.19 -18.70
N PRO A 126 -12.11 -10.06 -17.92
CA PRO A 126 -11.73 -10.28 -16.53
C PRO A 126 -10.23 -10.60 -16.42
N LEU A 127 -9.59 -10.04 -15.39
CA LEU A 127 -8.18 -10.22 -15.11
C LEU A 127 -8.00 -11.24 -13.99
N ASP A 128 -6.98 -12.08 -14.11
CA ASP A 128 -6.54 -13.04 -13.10
C ASP A 128 -5.03 -12.87 -12.83
N GLU A 129 -4.49 -13.67 -11.93
CA GLU A 129 -3.08 -13.61 -11.54
C GLU A 129 -2.12 -14.01 -12.67
N ASN A 130 -2.59 -14.72 -13.69
CA ASN A 130 -1.81 -15.17 -14.87
C ASN A 130 -1.86 -14.15 -16.01
N THR A 131 -2.74 -13.16 -15.91
CA THR A 131 -2.84 -12.12 -16.94
C THR A 131 -1.53 -11.38 -17.09
N GLN A 132 -1.14 -11.12 -18.33
CA GLN A 132 0.11 -10.46 -18.67
C GLN A 132 0.26 -9.09 -17.98
N LEU A 133 1.43 -8.86 -17.42
CA LEU A 133 1.80 -7.56 -16.87
C LEU A 133 2.39 -6.68 -17.97
N ASN A 134 1.84 -5.50 -18.13
CA ASN A 134 2.34 -4.48 -19.08
C ASN A 134 1.90 -3.09 -18.62
N ALA A 135 2.49 -2.64 -17.52
CA ALA A 135 2.22 -1.32 -16.97
C ALA A 135 2.59 -0.20 -17.95
N ASN A 136 1.75 0.82 -18.04
CA ASN A 136 1.90 1.95 -18.97
C ASN A 136 2.12 3.30 -18.28
N ASN A 137 2.43 3.29 -17.00
CA ASN A 137 2.70 4.48 -16.20
C ASN A 137 3.81 4.21 -15.17
N PRO A 138 4.51 5.25 -14.66
CA PRO A 138 5.65 5.06 -13.76
C PRO A 138 5.28 4.33 -12.45
N TYR A 139 4.06 4.53 -11.93
CA TYR A 139 3.58 3.82 -10.74
C TYR A 139 3.45 2.31 -11.00
N GLY A 140 2.71 1.93 -12.05
CA GLY A 140 2.55 0.51 -12.41
C GLY A 140 3.90 -0.16 -12.70
N ILE A 141 4.79 0.50 -13.46
CA ILE A 141 6.15 0.00 -13.73
C ILE A 141 6.91 -0.24 -12.42
N SER A 142 6.83 0.69 -11.45
CA SER A 142 7.48 0.51 -10.15
C SER A 142 6.95 -0.72 -9.39
N LYS A 143 5.65 -1.01 -9.52
CA LYS A 143 5.02 -2.16 -8.86
C LYS A 143 5.37 -3.48 -9.54
N VAL A 144 5.41 -3.54 -10.88
CA VAL A 144 5.94 -4.68 -11.63
C VAL A 144 7.39 -4.96 -11.23
N THR A 145 8.23 -3.94 -11.15
CA THR A 145 9.63 -4.08 -10.73
C THR A 145 9.75 -4.61 -9.30
N GLN A 146 8.94 -4.10 -8.37
CA GLN A 146 8.87 -4.60 -6.99
C GLN A 146 8.52 -6.09 -6.96
N GLU A 147 7.53 -6.52 -7.73
CA GLU A 147 7.10 -7.93 -7.79
C GLU A 147 8.17 -8.84 -8.40
N GLN A 148 8.85 -8.38 -9.46
CA GLN A 148 9.97 -9.12 -10.07
C GLN A 148 11.14 -9.31 -9.08
N LEU A 149 11.50 -8.26 -8.31
CA LEU A 149 12.48 -8.37 -7.24
C LEU A 149 12.02 -9.34 -6.16
N ALA A 150 10.76 -9.27 -5.74
CA ALA A 150 10.20 -10.20 -4.75
C ALA A 150 10.29 -11.66 -5.21
N LYS A 151 10.02 -11.94 -6.50
CA LYS A 151 10.20 -13.26 -7.11
C LYS A 151 11.65 -13.71 -7.04
N LEU A 152 12.59 -12.85 -7.45
CA LEU A 152 14.03 -13.13 -7.39
C LEU A 152 14.48 -13.47 -5.96
N TYR A 153 14.04 -12.69 -4.97
CA TYR A 153 14.39 -12.92 -3.55
C TYR A 153 13.79 -14.22 -2.99
N ARG A 154 12.60 -14.62 -3.44
CA ARG A 154 12.04 -15.95 -3.12
C ARG A 154 12.91 -17.07 -3.65
N GLU A 155 13.30 -16.99 -4.92
CA GLU A 155 14.03 -18.05 -5.62
C GLU A 155 15.47 -18.16 -5.15
N GLN A 156 16.17 -17.04 -4.95
CA GLN A 156 17.59 -17.03 -4.63
C GLN A 156 17.89 -17.15 -3.12
N TYR A 157 17.03 -16.60 -2.28
CA TYR A 157 17.27 -16.51 -0.84
C TYR A 157 16.23 -17.23 0.03
N GLY A 158 15.23 -17.86 -0.58
CA GLY A 158 14.19 -18.61 0.14
C GLY A 158 13.29 -17.76 1.02
N LEU A 159 13.19 -16.45 0.76
CA LEU A 159 12.31 -15.55 1.52
C LEU A 159 10.84 -15.88 1.25
N LYS A 160 10.01 -15.84 2.29
CA LYS A 160 8.56 -16.03 2.18
C LYS A 160 7.89 -14.72 1.81
N ILE A 161 7.90 -14.35 0.54
CA ILE A 161 7.33 -13.10 0.04
C ILE A 161 6.06 -13.42 -0.77
N TYR A 162 5.00 -12.68 -0.50
CA TYR A 162 3.73 -12.73 -1.19
C TYR A 162 3.50 -11.36 -1.83
N CYS A 163 2.91 -11.35 -3.03
CA CYS A 163 2.52 -10.13 -3.74
C CYS A 163 1.03 -10.19 -4.03
N VAL A 164 0.34 -9.07 -3.89
CA VAL A 164 -1.07 -8.91 -4.23
C VAL A 164 -1.24 -7.73 -5.17
N ARG A 165 -2.19 -7.80 -6.09
CA ARG A 165 -2.50 -6.73 -7.05
C ARG A 165 -3.92 -6.24 -6.83
N PRO A 166 -4.15 -5.42 -5.78
CA PRO A 166 -5.49 -4.93 -5.49
C PRO A 166 -5.99 -4.01 -6.60
N PHE A 167 -7.29 -4.11 -6.86
CA PHE A 167 -8.03 -3.14 -7.65
C PHE A 167 -8.35 -1.91 -6.79
N ASN A 168 -9.11 -0.96 -7.34
CA ASN A 168 -9.44 0.25 -6.61
C ASN A 168 -10.22 -0.10 -5.35
N HIS A 169 -9.88 0.54 -4.26
CA HIS A 169 -10.59 0.38 -3.00
C HIS A 169 -10.82 1.72 -2.35
N THR A 170 -11.90 1.83 -1.60
CA THR A 170 -12.35 3.06 -0.99
C THR A 170 -12.91 2.82 0.41
N GLY A 171 -13.07 3.89 1.16
CA GLY A 171 -13.67 3.90 2.50
C GLY A 171 -13.45 5.24 3.19
N ILE A 172 -14.00 5.36 4.39
CA ILE A 172 -13.91 6.57 5.19
C ILE A 172 -12.42 6.89 5.48
N GLY A 173 -12.03 8.15 5.32
CA GLY A 173 -10.66 8.62 5.55
C GLY A 173 -9.75 8.56 4.32
N GLN A 174 -10.25 8.11 3.16
CA GLN A 174 -9.51 8.24 1.91
C GLN A 174 -9.48 9.72 1.47
N ARG A 175 -8.34 10.16 0.94
CA ARG A 175 -8.14 11.56 0.51
C ARG A 175 -9.10 11.94 -0.62
N ASP A 176 -9.57 13.18 -0.62
CA ASP A 176 -10.47 13.77 -1.63
C ASP A 176 -9.81 14.02 -3.00
N THR A 177 -8.54 13.72 -3.14
CA THR A 177 -7.84 13.64 -4.44
C THR A 177 -8.20 12.40 -5.26
N PHE A 178 -8.87 11.40 -4.63
CA PHE A 178 -9.41 10.22 -5.30
C PHE A 178 -10.88 10.42 -5.68
N VAL A 179 -11.31 9.74 -6.74
CA VAL A 179 -12.59 10.00 -7.43
C VAL A 179 -13.82 9.90 -6.51
N LEU A 180 -13.97 8.82 -5.75
CA LEU A 180 -15.16 8.63 -4.91
C LEU A 180 -15.22 9.63 -3.73
N PRO A 181 -14.15 9.81 -2.94
CA PRO A 181 -14.15 10.86 -1.91
C PRO A 181 -14.34 12.27 -2.48
N SER A 182 -13.79 12.58 -3.66
CA SER A 182 -14.01 13.85 -4.33
C SER A 182 -15.49 14.07 -4.64
N PHE A 183 -16.18 13.08 -5.18
CA PHE A 183 -17.62 13.20 -5.46
C PHE A 183 -18.42 13.36 -4.16
N CYS A 184 -18.15 12.53 -3.16
CA CYS A 184 -18.83 12.64 -1.85
C CYS A 184 -18.65 14.02 -1.23
N LYS A 185 -17.45 14.60 -1.29
CA LYS A 185 -17.17 15.93 -0.77
C LYS A 185 -17.98 16.99 -1.51
N GLN A 186 -17.96 16.99 -2.84
CA GLN A 186 -18.72 17.96 -3.66
C GLN A 186 -20.23 17.86 -3.39
N VAL A 187 -20.79 16.65 -3.29
CA VAL A 187 -22.19 16.44 -2.94
C VAL A 187 -22.51 17.03 -1.56
N ALA A 188 -21.68 16.74 -0.56
CA ALA A 188 -21.88 17.26 0.79
C ALA A 188 -21.78 18.79 0.87
N GLU A 189 -20.88 19.40 0.09
CA GLU A 189 -20.75 20.87 0.01
C GLU A 189 -21.98 21.52 -0.65
N ILE A 190 -22.52 20.92 -1.72
CA ILE A 190 -23.74 21.37 -2.39
C ILE A 190 -24.93 21.27 -1.45
N ASP A 191 -25.13 20.11 -0.82
CA ASP A 191 -26.21 19.87 0.15
C ASP A 191 -26.18 20.89 1.30
N LYS A 192 -24.99 21.08 1.90
CA LYS A 192 -24.80 22.06 2.97
C LYS A 192 -25.09 23.51 2.55
N SER A 193 -24.87 23.81 1.27
CA SER A 193 -25.15 25.18 0.75
C SER A 193 -26.64 25.51 0.64
N GLY A 194 -27.50 24.48 0.58
CA GLY A 194 -28.93 24.59 0.34
C GLY A 194 -29.29 25.18 -1.05
N LYS A 195 -28.33 25.15 -2.00
CA LYS A 195 -28.48 25.67 -3.36
C LYS A 195 -28.20 24.60 -4.39
N ASP A 196 -28.74 24.77 -5.58
CA ASP A 196 -28.35 23.94 -6.72
C ASP A 196 -26.88 24.10 -7.02
N GLY A 197 -26.22 22.96 -7.36
CA GLY A 197 -24.79 22.92 -7.64
C GLY A 197 -24.46 21.98 -8.78
N LYS A 198 -23.20 22.03 -9.21
CA LYS A 198 -22.65 21.13 -10.24
C LYS A 198 -21.47 20.35 -9.67
N ILE A 199 -21.48 19.03 -9.91
CA ILE A 199 -20.34 18.18 -9.57
C ILE A 199 -19.35 18.24 -10.71
N GLN A 200 -18.10 18.59 -10.40
CA GLN A 200 -16.98 18.54 -11.35
C GLN A 200 -16.51 17.10 -11.50
N VAL A 201 -16.53 16.60 -12.71
CA VAL A 201 -16.19 15.21 -13.01
C VAL A 201 -15.20 15.11 -14.17
N GLY A 202 -14.41 14.04 -14.21
CA GLY A 202 -13.60 13.70 -15.36
C GLY A 202 -14.39 12.86 -16.37
N ASN A 203 -13.72 11.88 -16.99
CA ASN A 203 -14.35 10.99 -17.96
C ASN A 203 -15.22 9.94 -17.27
N LEU A 204 -16.55 10.11 -17.35
CA LEU A 204 -17.55 9.21 -16.75
C LEU A 204 -17.71 7.87 -17.49
N LYS A 205 -17.09 7.70 -18.67
CA LYS A 205 -17.16 6.43 -19.43
C LYS A 205 -16.16 5.38 -18.93
N VAL A 206 -15.23 5.78 -18.07
CA VAL A 206 -14.23 4.86 -17.54
C VAL A 206 -14.86 3.92 -16.52
N LYS A 207 -14.65 2.62 -16.72
CA LYS A 207 -15.07 1.57 -15.78
C LYS A 207 -13.92 1.27 -14.81
N ARG A 208 -14.24 1.02 -13.56
CA ARG A 208 -13.29 0.61 -12.51
C ARG A 208 -13.96 -0.38 -11.58
N ASP A 209 -13.22 -1.36 -11.13
CA ASP A 209 -13.61 -2.27 -10.06
C ASP A 209 -13.30 -1.62 -8.71
N PHE A 210 -14.26 -1.58 -7.80
CA PHE A 210 -14.13 -1.00 -6.47
C PHE A 210 -14.49 -1.99 -5.39
N SER A 211 -13.58 -2.16 -4.44
CA SER A 211 -13.79 -2.91 -3.20
C SER A 211 -13.87 -1.97 -1.99
N HIS A 212 -14.51 -2.43 -0.93
CA HIS A 212 -14.42 -1.70 0.33
C HIS A 212 -13.09 -2.02 1.04
N VAL A 213 -12.43 -0.99 1.59
CA VAL A 213 -11.10 -1.13 2.24
C VAL A 213 -11.07 -2.20 3.34
N LYS A 214 -12.17 -2.41 4.07
CA LYS A 214 -12.25 -3.46 5.11
C LYS A 214 -12.13 -4.87 4.54
N ASP A 215 -12.68 -5.12 3.35
CA ASP A 215 -12.55 -6.42 2.69
C ASP A 215 -11.12 -6.65 2.20
N VAL A 216 -10.50 -5.58 1.68
CA VAL A 216 -9.10 -5.60 1.23
C VAL A 216 -8.15 -5.91 2.39
N VAL A 217 -8.26 -5.22 3.54
CA VAL A 217 -7.35 -5.47 4.68
C VAL A 217 -7.60 -6.85 5.32
N ARG A 218 -8.83 -7.36 5.27
CA ARG A 218 -9.12 -8.74 5.68
C ARG A 218 -8.41 -9.76 4.79
N ALA A 219 -8.33 -9.51 3.49
CA ALA A 219 -7.57 -10.35 2.56
C ALA A 219 -6.04 -10.27 2.76
N TYR A 220 -5.53 -9.13 3.24
CA TYR A 220 -4.09 -8.96 3.52
C TYR A 220 -3.64 -9.67 4.81
N ARG A 221 -4.52 -9.88 5.76
CA ARG A 221 -4.28 -10.64 6.98
C ARG A 221 -4.33 -12.13 6.73
#